data_1d59a9e1ee70be3843020c71a676a099
#
_entry.id   1d59a9e1ee70be3843020c71a676a099
#
_cell.length_a   1.000
_cell.length_b   1.000
_cell.length_c   1.000
_cell.angle_alpha   90.00
_cell.angle_beta   90.00
_cell.angle_gamma   90.00
#
_symmetry.space_group_name_H-M   'P 1'
#
loop_
_entity.id
_entity.type
_entity.pdbx_description
1 polymer ?
#
loop_
_entity_poly.entity_id
_entity_poly.type
_entity_poly.pdbx_seq_one_letter_code
_entity_poly.pdbx_strand_id
1 'polypeptide(L)'
;LASGSQQLIAGADQLASGGQTLTSGISSLRTGSETLTNSLSSASQQLSVISVEDKNAQAVSQPVTLEHSDQDDVKTNGVGMAPYMVSVALMVAALSANVIFVKHIDNRSYKNRWDWAKGKLLLNGTIASLAALILYGVLRLIGIDPAHPMATLGLILLASWTFMALVTALVGWNNRFGSFASLIILLLQLGSSAGTYPIELSPRFFQVIQPYLPMTYSVSGLRQTISMVGNSSHQVWMLSLFLVGFMGLGLLIYNQKDE
;
A
#
# COMPACT_ATOMS: atom_id res chain seq x y z
N LEU A 1 59.18 -28.91 -86.41
CA LEU A 1 59.95 -28.70 -85.19
C LEU A 1 59.64 -27.37 -84.55
N ALA A 2 59.49 -26.27 -85.30
CA ALA A 2 59.24 -24.94 -84.75
C ALA A 2 57.86 -24.86 -84.01
N SER A 3 56.82 -25.49 -84.54
CA SER A 3 55.48 -25.47 -83.92
C SER A 3 55.41 -26.29 -82.63
N GLY A 4 56.13 -27.39 -82.51
CA GLY A 4 56.24 -28.18 -81.27
C GLY A 4 56.97 -27.47 -80.14
N SER A 5 58.00 -26.72 -80.52
CA SER A 5 58.76 -25.89 -79.55
C SER A 5 57.88 -24.75 -78.97
N GLN A 6 57.09 -24.12 -79.83
CA GLN A 6 56.11 -23.09 -79.40
C GLN A 6 55.00 -23.64 -78.46
N GLN A 7 54.54 -24.83 -78.74
CA GLN A 7 53.54 -25.51 -77.88
C GLN A 7 54.18 -25.86 -76.50
N LEU A 8 55.42 -26.26 -76.48
CA LEU A 8 56.09 -26.56 -75.21
C LEU A 8 56.29 -25.32 -74.39
N ILE A 9 56.68 -24.18 -74.97
CA ILE A 9 56.84 -22.92 -74.31
C ILE A 9 55.48 -22.47 -73.73
N ALA A 10 54.40 -22.51 -74.55
CA ALA A 10 53.07 -22.15 -74.07
C ALA A 10 52.53 -23.07 -72.93
N GLY A 11 52.90 -24.38 -72.99
CA GLY A 11 52.60 -25.29 -71.90
C GLY A 11 53.39 -24.99 -70.60
N ALA A 12 54.62 -24.58 -70.72
CA ALA A 12 55.49 -24.19 -69.63
C ALA A 12 54.94 -22.87 -68.93
N ASP A 13 54.52 -21.93 -69.77
CA ASP A 13 53.94 -20.67 -69.26
C ASP A 13 52.58 -20.92 -68.53
N GLN A 14 51.73 -21.83 -69.07
CA GLN A 14 50.56 -22.22 -68.36
C GLN A 14 50.82 -22.95 -67.05
N LEU A 15 51.82 -23.80 -67.00
CA LEU A 15 52.26 -24.47 -65.75
C LEU A 15 52.81 -23.49 -64.75
N ALA A 16 53.58 -22.52 -65.19
CA ALA A 16 54.04 -21.45 -64.31
C ALA A 16 52.98 -20.59 -63.75
N SER A 17 52.00 -20.18 -64.60
CA SER A 17 50.78 -19.44 -64.21
C SER A 17 49.90 -20.23 -63.23
N GLY A 18 49.69 -21.56 -63.55
CA GLY A 18 48.98 -22.47 -62.64
C GLY A 18 49.66 -22.62 -61.29
N GLY A 19 51.01 -22.68 -61.28
CA GLY A 19 51.79 -22.72 -60.06
C GLY A 19 51.64 -21.45 -59.18
N GLN A 20 51.64 -20.27 -59.83
CA GLN A 20 51.40 -19.00 -59.13
C GLN A 20 49.98 -18.93 -58.56
N THR A 21 48.96 -19.39 -59.31
CA THR A 21 47.56 -19.44 -58.85
C THR A 21 47.43 -20.37 -57.63
N LEU A 22 48.10 -21.55 -57.69
CA LEU A 22 48.10 -22.49 -56.57
C LEU A 22 48.80 -21.88 -55.32
N THR A 23 49.94 -21.21 -55.52
CA THR A 23 50.63 -20.55 -54.42
C THR A 23 49.78 -19.45 -53.75
N SER A 24 49.08 -18.66 -54.58
CA SER A 24 48.15 -17.63 -54.08
C SER A 24 46.93 -18.27 -53.36
N GLY A 25 46.42 -19.40 -53.89
CA GLY A 25 45.34 -20.18 -53.23
C GLY A 25 45.76 -20.76 -51.88
N ILE A 26 46.96 -21.31 -51.80
CA ILE A 26 47.54 -21.81 -50.54
C ILE A 26 47.75 -20.65 -49.52
N SER A 27 48.21 -19.50 -49.96
CA SER A 27 48.34 -18.33 -49.12
C SER A 27 47.03 -17.85 -48.58
N SER A 28 46.01 -17.79 -49.42
CA SER A 28 44.64 -17.43 -49.02
C SER A 28 44.00 -18.43 -48.03
N LEU A 29 44.23 -19.75 -48.29
CA LEU A 29 43.81 -20.78 -47.36
C LEU A 29 44.48 -20.69 -46.01
N ARG A 30 45.79 -20.38 -45.98
CA ARG A 30 46.53 -20.17 -44.75
C ARG A 30 45.98 -18.97 -43.98
N THR A 31 45.79 -17.83 -44.64
CA THR A 31 45.23 -16.64 -44.00
C THR A 31 43.82 -16.89 -43.50
N GLY A 32 42.97 -17.61 -44.27
CA GLY A 32 41.65 -18.01 -43.84
C GLY A 32 41.63 -18.92 -42.61
N SER A 33 42.58 -19.87 -42.56
CA SER A 33 42.74 -20.77 -41.42
C SER A 33 43.24 -20.04 -40.17
N GLU A 34 44.16 -19.09 -40.32
CA GLU A 34 44.65 -18.24 -39.23
C GLU A 34 43.52 -17.35 -38.68
N THR A 35 42.68 -16.79 -39.59
CA THR A 35 41.51 -15.99 -39.21
C THR A 35 40.47 -16.84 -38.47
N LEU A 36 40.20 -18.03 -38.92
CA LEU A 36 39.29 -18.96 -38.26
C LEU A 36 39.81 -19.36 -36.87
N THR A 37 41.10 -19.65 -36.74
CA THR A 37 41.71 -20.01 -35.48
C THR A 37 41.62 -18.85 -34.47
N ASN A 38 41.89 -17.63 -34.92
CA ASN A 38 41.78 -16.44 -34.04
C ASN A 38 40.34 -16.15 -33.65
N SER A 39 39.38 -16.31 -34.57
CA SER A 39 37.96 -16.14 -34.29
C SER A 39 37.45 -17.19 -33.30
N LEU A 40 37.89 -18.45 -33.48
CA LEU A 40 37.49 -19.53 -32.56
C LEU A 40 38.12 -19.34 -31.15
N SER A 41 39.36 -18.89 -31.11
CA SER A 41 40.03 -18.57 -29.85
C SER A 41 39.32 -17.41 -29.12
N SER A 42 38.95 -16.36 -29.85
CA SER A 42 38.19 -15.23 -29.30
C SER A 42 36.81 -15.66 -28.81
N ALA A 43 36.10 -16.47 -29.57
CA ALA A 43 34.81 -17.03 -29.15
C ALA A 43 34.93 -17.93 -27.90
N SER A 44 36.00 -18.75 -27.85
CA SER A 44 36.30 -19.58 -26.68
C SER A 44 36.60 -18.74 -25.44
N GLN A 45 37.31 -17.63 -25.59
CA GLN A 45 37.58 -16.70 -24.49
C GLN A 45 36.31 -16.01 -24.02
N GLN A 46 35.45 -15.59 -24.94
CA GLN A 46 34.15 -15.00 -24.60
C GLN A 46 33.23 -16.01 -23.89
N LEU A 47 33.25 -17.24 -24.32
CA LEU A 47 32.49 -18.33 -23.67
C LEU A 47 33.03 -18.70 -22.28
N SER A 48 34.35 -18.57 -22.07
CA SER A 48 34.97 -18.87 -20.78
C SER A 48 34.59 -17.87 -19.67
N VAL A 49 34.14 -16.68 -20.04
CA VAL A 49 33.59 -15.69 -19.11
C VAL A 49 32.17 -16.06 -18.65
N ILE A 50 31.46 -16.88 -19.42
CA ILE A 50 30.16 -17.43 -19.05
C ILE A 50 30.41 -18.63 -18.16
N SER A 51 30.43 -18.39 -16.85
CA SER A 51 30.53 -19.48 -15.88
C SER A 51 29.24 -20.33 -15.95
N VAL A 52 29.36 -21.57 -16.36
CA VAL A 52 28.31 -22.59 -16.35
C VAL A 52 28.24 -23.33 -15.01
N GLU A 53 28.76 -22.73 -13.94
CA GLU A 53 28.65 -23.30 -12.61
C GLU A 53 27.18 -23.34 -12.14
N ASP A 54 26.84 -24.33 -11.35
CA ASP A 54 25.48 -24.49 -10.78
C ASP A 54 25.00 -23.24 -10.04
N LYS A 55 25.90 -22.45 -9.48
CA LYS A 55 25.60 -21.16 -8.84
C LYS A 55 25.04 -20.13 -9.80
N ASN A 56 25.53 -20.07 -11.04
CA ASN A 56 25.01 -19.16 -12.06
C ASN A 56 23.70 -19.64 -12.63
N ALA A 57 23.53 -20.96 -12.79
CA ALA A 57 22.23 -21.55 -13.14
C ALA A 57 21.18 -21.26 -12.08
N GLN A 58 21.53 -21.34 -10.79
CA GLN A 58 20.66 -20.93 -9.69
C GLN A 58 20.38 -19.41 -9.69
N ALA A 59 21.36 -18.58 -9.92
CA ALA A 59 21.17 -17.12 -9.97
C ALA A 59 20.26 -16.69 -11.14
N VAL A 60 20.27 -17.41 -12.25
CA VAL A 60 19.39 -17.15 -13.40
C VAL A 60 17.99 -17.74 -13.17
N SER A 61 17.89 -18.91 -12.53
CA SER A 61 16.59 -19.54 -12.22
C SER A 61 15.90 -18.92 -11.01
N GLN A 62 16.66 -18.36 -10.08
CA GLN A 62 16.16 -17.64 -8.89
C GLN A 62 16.88 -16.30 -8.72
N PRO A 63 16.57 -15.30 -9.57
CA PRO A 63 17.25 -14.01 -9.57
C PRO A 63 16.98 -13.18 -8.29
N VAL A 64 16.01 -13.59 -7.50
CA VAL A 64 15.66 -12.95 -6.22
C VAL A 64 15.50 -14.06 -5.18
N THR A 65 16.34 -14.04 -4.17
CA THR A 65 16.09 -14.76 -2.91
C THR A 65 15.10 -13.93 -2.09
N LEU A 66 13.86 -14.38 -1.99
CA LEU A 66 12.92 -13.81 -1.05
C LEU A 66 13.35 -14.24 0.37
N GLU A 67 13.97 -13.34 1.13
CA GLU A 67 13.96 -13.45 2.58
C GLU A 67 12.59 -13.03 3.06
N HIS A 68 11.72 -13.99 3.26
CA HIS A 68 10.41 -13.77 3.86
C HIS A 68 10.59 -13.66 5.37
N SER A 69 10.70 -12.43 5.87
CA SER A 69 10.63 -12.13 7.31
C SER A 69 9.24 -11.61 7.60
N ASP A 70 8.28 -12.52 7.78
CA ASP A 70 6.92 -12.16 8.18
C ASP A 70 6.77 -12.44 9.69
N GLN A 71 6.61 -11.36 10.45
CA GLN A 71 6.30 -11.41 11.89
C GLN A 71 4.80 -11.19 12.15
N ASP A 72 4.03 -10.94 11.10
CA ASP A 72 2.62 -10.60 11.19
C ASP A 72 1.74 -11.87 11.10
N ASP A 73 0.74 -12.00 11.97
CA ASP A 73 -0.20 -13.12 11.97
C ASP A 73 -1.49 -12.76 11.20
N VAL A 74 -1.40 -12.72 9.88
CA VAL A 74 -2.57 -12.48 9.00
C VAL A 74 -3.00 -13.80 8.35
N LYS A 75 -3.77 -14.60 9.08
CA LYS A 75 -4.20 -15.94 8.64
C LYS A 75 -5.11 -15.92 7.40
N THR A 76 -5.92 -14.90 7.26
CA THR A 76 -6.91 -14.78 6.17
C THR A 76 -7.08 -13.36 5.71
N ASN A 77 -7.56 -13.16 4.47
CA ASN A 77 -7.88 -11.84 3.94
C ASN A 77 -8.89 -11.08 4.81
N GLY A 78 -9.81 -11.78 5.48
CA GLY A 78 -10.76 -11.19 6.42
C GLY A 78 -10.09 -10.51 7.61
N VAL A 79 -9.05 -11.11 8.18
CA VAL A 79 -8.26 -10.53 9.28
C VAL A 79 -7.53 -9.27 8.80
N GLY A 80 -6.93 -9.30 7.61
CA GLY A 80 -6.22 -8.15 7.04
C GLY A 80 -7.15 -6.95 6.75
N MET A 81 -8.41 -7.20 6.39
CA MET A 81 -9.40 -6.16 6.10
C MET A 81 -10.21 -5.71 7.31
N ALA A 82 -10.21 -6.47 8.41
CA ALA A 82 -11.00 -6.17 9.61
C ALA A 82 -10.74 -4.75 10.16
N PRO A 83 -9.51 -4.24 10.28
CA PRO A 83 -9.23 -2.88 10.75
C PRO A 83 -9.99 -1.80 9.98
N TYR A 84 -10.02 -1.93 8.66
CA TYR A 84 -10.72 -1.00 7.78
C TYR A 84 -12.23 -1.10 7.94
N MET A 85 -12.79 -2.30 7.89
CA MET A 85 -14.23 -2.53 8.01
C MET A 85 -14.78 -2.06 9.36
N VAL A 86 -14.04 -2.29 10.45
CA VAL A 86 -14.40 -1.79 11.79
C VAL A 86 -14.41 -0.26 11.81
N SER A 87 -13.38 0.38 11.28
CA SER A 87 -13.31 1.86 11.25
C SER A 87 -14.46 2.47 10.44
N VAL A 88 -14.80 1.87 9.30
CA VAL A 88 -15.95 2.28 8.48
C VAL A 88 -17.28 2.11 9.26
N ALA A 89 -17.47 0.95 9.87
CA ALA A 89 -18.68 0.68 10.64
C ALA A 89 -18.87 1.66 11.80
N LEU A 90 -17.79 2.01 12.52
CA LEU A 90 -17.83 3.01 13.59
C LEU A 90 -18.22 4.40 13.08
N MET A 91 -17.67 4.82 11.92
CA MET A 91 -18.00 6.12 11.33
C MET A 91 -19.44 6.15 10.84
N VAL A 92 -19.93 5.07 10.23
CA VAL A 92 -21.34 4.95 9.81
C VAL A 92 -22.28 4.94 11.03
N ALA A 93 -21.91 4.27 12.11
CA ALA A 93 -22.66 4.30 13.36
C ALA A 93 -22.73 5.72 13.95
N ALA A 94 -21.63 6.48 13.92
CA ALA A 94 -21.60 7.86 14.37
C ALA A 94 -22.50 8.77 13.51
N LEU A 95 -22.47 8.60 12.17
CA LEU A 95 -23.34 9.33 11.24
C LEU A 95 -24.82 9.01 11.52
N SER A 96 -25.16 7.74 11.59
CA SER A 96 -26.56 7.29 11.82
C SER A 96 -27.09 7.78 13.15
N ALA A 97 -26.30 7.68 14.22
CA ALA A 97 -26.69 8.15 15.55
C ALA A 97 -26.98 9.66 15.54
N ASN A 98 -26.10 10.46 14.95
CA ASN A 98 -26.29 11.90 14.91
C ASN A 98 -27.49 12.33 14.07
N VAL A 99 -27.79 11.61 12.96
CA VAL A 99 -28.97 11.89 12.13
C VAL A 99 -30.27 11.51 12.86
N ILE A 100 -30.28 10.35 13.52
CA ILE A 100 -31.50 9.85 14.21
C ILE A 100 -31.81 10.69 15.45
N PHE A 101 -30.79 10.99 16.26
CA PHE A 101 -30.97 11.63 17.56
C PHE A 101 -30.88 13.15 17.56
N VAL A 102 -30.68 13.78 16.40
CA VAL A 102 -30.63 15.23 16.25
C VAL A 102 -31.85 15.91 16.91
N LYS A 103 -33.05 15.46 16.59
CA LYS A 103 -34.27 16.07 17.09
C LYS A 103 -34.51 15.87 18.60
N HIS A 104 -34.01 14.78 19.19
CA HIS A 104 -34.20 14.49 20.62
C HIS A 104 -33.33 15.38 21.52
N ILE A 105 -32.29 15.96 21.00
CA ILE A 105 -31.33 16.78 21.75
C ILE A 105 -31.61 18.26 21.48
N ASP A 106 -32.11 18.61 20.32
CA ASP A 106 -32.45 20.00 19.93
C ASP A 106 -33.68 20.52 20.67
N ASN A 107 -34.51 19.64 21.23
CA ASN A 107 -35.75 20.01 21.99
C ASN A 107 -35.52 20.26 23.49
N ARG A 108 -34.29 20.15 23.98
CA ARG A 108 -33.90 20.53 25.35
C ARG A 108 -33.23 21.89 25.32
N SER A 109 -33.88 22.90 25.90
CA SER A 109 -33.24 24.19 26.18
C SER A 109 -32.14 23.99 27.21
N TYR A 110 -30.89 24.02 26.77
CA TYR A 110 -29.74 23.96 27.64
C TYR A 110 -29.37 25.37 28.12
N LYS A 111 -29.29 25.57 29.42
CA LYS A 111 -28.96 26.88 30.03
C LYS A 111 -27.51 27.32 29.76
N ASN A 112 -26.59 26.38 29.46
CA ASN A 112 -25.17 26.63 29.26
C ASN A 112 -24.55 25.68 28.24
N ARG A 113 -23.46 26.13 27.58
CA ARG A 113 -22.63 25.31 26.67
C ARG A 113 -22.17 24.00 27.32
N TRP A 114 -21.84 24.06 28.62
CA TRP A 114 -21.40 22.90 29.38
C TRP A 114 -22.50 21.87 29.64
N ASP A 115 -23.73 22.31 29.87
CA ASP A 115 -24.87 21.40 30.07
C ASP A 115 -25.25 20.71 28.76
N TRP A 116 -25.19 21.43 27.63
CA TRP A 116 -25.31 20.86 26.31
C TRP A 116 -24.23 19.82 26.04
N ALA A 117 -22.94 20.16 26.28
CA ALA A 117 -21.82 19.25 26.08
C ALA A 117 -21.94 17.98 26.94
N LYS A 118 -22.35 18.09 28.20
CA LYS A 118 -22.60 16.94 29.08
C LYS A 118 -23.72 16.05 28.55
N GLY A 119 -24.84 16.66 28.11
CA GLY A 119 -25.96 15.91 27.53
C GLY A 119 -25.56 15.18 26.25
N LYS A 120 -24.82 15.84 25.36
CA LYS A 120 -24.29 15.22 24.14
C LYS A 120 -23.26 14.13 24.42
N LEU A 121 -22.35 14.41 25.36
CA LEU A 121 -21.32 13.44 25.75
C LEU A 121 -21.97 12.18 26.34
N LEU A 122 -23.00 12.33 27.19
CA LEU A 122 -23.66 11.20 27.80
C LEU A 122 -24.36 10.34 26.74
N LEU A 123 -25.17 10.95 25.87
CA LEU A 123 -25.93 10.20 24.86
C LEU A 123 -25.00 9.64 23.78
N ASN A 124 -24.22 10.49 23.12
CA ASN A 124 -23.36 10.07 22.02
C ASN A 124 -22.22 9.19 22.52
N GLY A 125 -21.69 9.44 23.73
CA GLY A 125 -20.68 8.60 24.35
C GLY A 125 -21.19 7.21 24.70
N THR A 126 -22.43 7.08 25.20
CA THR A 126 -23.03 5.74 25.43
C THR A 126 -23.27 5.00 24.13
N ILE A 127 -23.78 5.65 23.09
CA ILE A 127 -23.98 5.04 21.77
C ILE A 127 -22.64 4.62 21.17
N ALA A 128 -21.61 5.49 21.21
CA ALA A 128 -20.28 5.18 20.72
C ALA A 128 -19.67 3.99 21.45
N SER A 129 -19.80 3.93 22.77
CA SER A 129 -19.29 2.82 23.57
C SER A 129 -20.01 1.50 23.27
N LEU A 130 -21.33 1.54 23.14
CA LEU A 130 -22.12 0.35 22.77
C LEU A 130 -21.76 -0.15 21.36
N ALA A 131 -21.63 0.74 20.39
CA ALA A 131 -21.21 0.39 19.03
C ALA A 131 -19.82 -0.26 19.02
N ALA A 132 -18.88 0.28 19.79
CA ALA A 132 -17.54 -0.27 19.93
C ALA A 132 -17.55 -1.67 20.56
N LEU A 133 -18.32 -1.88 21.64
CA LEU A 133 -18.43 -3.18 22.31
C LEU A 133 -19.11 -4.22 21.43
N ILE A 134 -20.17 -3.85 20.73
CA ILE A 134 -20.85 -4.74 19.79
C ILE A 134 -19.91 -5.17 18.67
N LEU A 135 -19.20 -4.22 18.04
CA LEU A 135 -18.25 -4.52 16.97
C LEU A 135 -17.09 -5.41 17.46
N TYR A 136 -16.54 -5.12 18.63
CA TYR A 136 -15.51 -6.00 19.21
C TYR A 136 -16.05 -7.40 19.48
N GLY A 137 -17.27 -7.52 20.03
CA GLY A 137 -17.93 -8.81 20.24
C GLY A 137 -18.16 -9.57 18.93
N VAL A 138 -18.59 -8.88 17.87
CA VAL A 138 -18.77 -9.48 16.53
C VAL A 138 -17.45 -9.97 15.97
N LEU A 139 -16.35 -9.19 16.10
CA LEU A 139 -15.03 -9.64 15.68
C LEU A 139 -14.64 -10.95 16.34
N ARG A 140 -14.86 -11.07 17.64
CA ARG A 140 -14.56 -12.29 18.41
C ARG A 140 -15.43 -13.48 17.98
N LEU A 141 -16.72 -13.23 17.70
CA LEU A 141 -17.67 -14.26 17.25
C LEU A 141 -17.35 -14.80 15.84
N ILE A 142 -16.82 -13.95 14.95
CA ILE A 142 -16.39 -14.36 13.60
C ILE A 142 -15.08 -15.16 13.64
N GLY A 143 -14.41 -15.23 14.80
CA GLY A 143 -13.16 -15.98 14.97
C GLY A 143 -11.90 -15.15 14.68
N ILE A 144 -12.01 -13.82 14.63
CA ILE A 144 -10.84 -12.93 14.58
C ILE A 144 -10.30 -12.81 16.01
N ASP A 145 -9.08 -13.32 16.19
CA ASP A 145 -8.38 -13.33 17.47
C ASP A 145 -7.27 -12.26 17.44
N PRO A 146 -7.49 -11.06 18.04
CA PRO A 146 -6.48 -10.01 18.02
C PRO A 146 -5.24 -10.43 18.80
N ALA A 147 -4.05 -10.09 18.28
CA ALA A 147 -2.77 -10.31 18.99
C ALA A 147 -2.74 -9.58 20.34
N HIS A 148 -3.38 -8.39 20.41
CA HIS A 148 -3.48 -7.60 21.63
C HIS A 148 -4.95 -7.26 21.96
N PRO A 149 -5.74 -8.15 22.60
CA PRO A 149 -7.18 -7.99 22.77
C PRO A 149 -7.59 -6.70 23.50
N MET A 150 -6.91 -6.35 24.58
CA MET A 150 -7.23 -5.14 25.36
C MET A 150 -6.86 -3.84 24.62
N ALA A 151 -5.74 -3.84 23.90
CA ALA A 151 -5.35 -2.69 23.08
C ALA A 151 -6.31 -2.51 21.90
N THR A 152 -6.75 -3.60 21.27
CA THR A 152 -7.77 -3.56 20.19
C THR A 152 -9.08 -2.99 20.69
N LEU A 153 -9.58 -3.47 21.84
CA LEU A 153 -10.81 -2.92 22.44
C LEU A 153 -10.66 -1.43 22.76
N GLY A 154 -9.54 -1.04 23.36
CA GLY A 154 -9.24 0.37 23.69
C GLY A 154 -9.21 1.26 22.43
N LEU A 155 -8.59 0.78 21.34
CA LEU A 155 -8.54 1.51 20.07
C LEU A 155 -9.90 1.60 19.39
N ILE A 156 -10.71 0.54 19.40
CA ILE A 156 -12.09 0.56 18.87
C ILE A 156 -12.93 1.59 19.64
N LEU A 157 -12.82 1.61 20.98
CA LEU A 157 -13.51 2.60 21.82
C LEU A 157 -13.05 4.03 21.48
N LEU A 158 -11.75 4.27 21.44
CA LEU A 158 -11.17 5.58 21.16
C LEU A 158 -11.55 6.08 19.75
N ALA A 159 -11.47 5.21 18.74
CA ALA A 159 -11.89 5.53 17.38
C ALA A 159 -13.39 5.85 17.30
N SER A 160 -14.24 5.06 17.97
CA SER A 160 -15.67 5.29 18.04
C SER A 160 -16.01 6.67 18.64
N TRP A 161 -15.37 7.03 19.74
CA TRP A 161 -15.54 8.34 20.36
C TRP A 161 -15.04 9.47 19.48
N THR A 162 -13.91 9.27 18.79
CA THR A 162 -13.34 10.27 17.88
C THR A 162 -14.26 10.53 16.68
N PHE A 163 -14.80 9.49 16.06
CA PHE A 163 -15.74 9.63 14.94
C PHE A 163 -17.08 10.24 15.40
N MET A 164 -17.55 9.84 16.57
CA MET A 164 -18.75 10.43 17.16
C MET A 164 -18.56 11.93 17.43
N ALA A 165 -17.43 12.34 17.99
CA ALA A 165 -17.11 13.74 18.25
C ALA A 165 -16.99 14.54 16.94
N LEU A 166 -16.34 14.00 15.91
CA LEU A 166 -16.23 14.62 14.57
C LEU A 166 -17.62 14.91 13.99
N VAL A 167 -18.47 13.88 13.93
CA VAL A 167 -19.81 14.03 13.33
C VAL A 167 -20.67 14.95 14.17
N THR A 168 -20.59 14.84 15.51
CA THR A 168 -21.34 15.71 16.42
C THR A 168 -20.96 17.17 16.26
N ALA A 169 -19.67 17.48 16.09
CA ALA A 169 -19.20 18.84 15.86
C ALA A 169 -19.75 19.41 14.54
N LEU A 170 -19.70 18.64 13.46
CA LEU A 170 -20.18 19.06 12.14
C LEU A 170 -21.70 19.24 12.11
N VAL A 171 -22.45 18.29 12.65
CA VAL A 171 -23.92 18.36 12.71
C VAL A 171 -24.38 19.46 13.68
N GLY A 172 -23.63 19.71 14.75
CA GLY A 172 -23.88 20.81 15.69
C GLY A 172 -23.76 22.19 15.07
N TRP A 173 -22.88 22.36 14.07
CA TRP A 173 -22.75 23.61 13.32
C TRP A 173 -24.01 23.91 12.48
N ASN A 174 -24.41 22.95 11.64
CA ASN A 174 -25.62 23.06 10.85
C ASN A 174 -26.13 21.65 10.54
N ASN A 175 -27.33 21.33 10.97
CA ASN A 175 -27.87 19.98 10.88
C ASN A 175 -27.81 19.37 9.45
N ARG A 176 -28.29 20.10 8.44
CA ARG A 176 -28.33 19.61 7.04
C ARG A 176 -26.95 19.62 6.40
N PHE A 177 -26.27 20.76 6.47
CA PHE A 177 -24.93 20.91 5.86
C PHE A 177 -23.86 20.09 6.60
N GLY A 178 -23.94 19.99 7.92
CA GLY A 178 -23.03 19.20 8.73
C GLY A 178 -23.17 17.69 8.49
N SER A 179 -24.38 17.20 8.33
CA SER A 179 -24.63 15.80 7.95
C SER A 179 -24.06 15.50 6.56
N PHE A 180 -24.26 16.40 5.59
CA PHE A 180 -23.69 16.25 4.26
C PHE A 180 -22.15 16.32 4.29
N ALA A 181 -21.58 17.28 5.01
CA ALA A 181 -20.13 17.41 5.16
C ALA A 181 -19.53 16.15 5.82
N SER A 182 -20.20 15.59 6.82
CA SER A 182 -19.77 14.33 7.45
C SER A 182 -19.74 13.16 6.48
N LEU A 183 -20.68 13.10 5.54
CA LEU A 183 -20.69 12.10 4.48
C LEU A 183 -19.53 12.30 3.50
N ILE A 184 -19.25 13.54 3.09
CA ILE A 184 -18.09 13.86 2.23
C ILE A 184 -16.78 13.46 2.93
N ILE A 185 -16.65 13.78 4.23
CA ILE A 185 -15.47 13.38 5.00
C ILE A 185 -15.36 11.86 5.07
N LEU A 186 -16.46 11.13 5.25
CA LEU A 186 -16.43 9.67 5.19
C LEU A 186 -15.87 9.17 3.85
N LEU A 187 -16.34 9.70 2.72
CA LEU A 187 -15.86 9.31 1.39
C LEU A 187 -14.36 9.60 1.22
N LEU A 188 -13.89 10.77 1.68
CA LEU A 188 -12.48 11.11 1.67
C LEU A 188 -11.65 10.16 2.55
N GLN A 189 -12.16 9.79 3.72
CA GLN A 189 -11.52 8.84 4.62
C GLN A 189 -11.43 7.43 4.02
N LEU A 190 -12.45 6.98 3.29
CA LEU A 190 -12.42 5.69 2.62
C LEU A 190 -11.28 5.59 1.61
N GLY A 191 -11.08 6.66 0.81
CA GLY A 191 -10.02 6.69 -0.20
C GLY A 191 -8.61 6.90 0.35
N SER A 192 -8.47 7.54 1.53
CA SER A 192 -7.16 7.94 2.07
C SER A 192 -6.68 7.13 3.26
N SER A 193 -7.50 6.24 3.82
CA SER A 193 -7.13 5.46 5.03
C SER A 193 -6.16 4.31 4.77
N ALA A 194 -5.74 4.07 3.53
CA ALA A 194 -4.94 2.89 3.14
C ALA A 194 -5.56 1.55 3.60
N GLY A 195 -6.90 1.50 3.62
CA GLY A 195 -7.63 0.35 4.15
C GLY A 195 -7.54 -0.89 3.28
N THR A 196 -7.67 -0.72 1.96
CA THR A 196 -7.69 -1.80 0.96
C THR A 196 -6.39 -1.89 0.17
N TYR A 197 -5.73 -0.75 -0.11
CA TYR A 197 -4.50 -0.66 -0.88
C TYR A 197 -3.48 0.20 -0.16
N PRO A 198 -2.18 -0.03 -0.37
CA PRO A 198 -1.13 0.88 0.07
C PRO A 198 -1.38 2.30 -0.46
N ILE A 199 -1.15 3.31 0.36
CA ILE A 199 -1.46 4.71 0.01
C ILE A 199 -0.62 5.21 -1.17
N GLU A 200 0.55 4.64 -1.38
CA GLU A 200 1.48 4.94 -2.47
C GLU A 200 0.87 4.67 -3.85
N LEU A 201 -0.09 3.74 -3.93
CA LEU A 201 -0.82 3.41 -5.15
C LEU A 201 -2.02 4.34 -5.39
N SER A 202 -2.37 5.17 -4.40
CA SER A 202 -3.49 6.11 -4.50
C SER A 202 -3.07 7.42 -5.17
N PRO A 203 -3.99 8.17 -5.81
CA PRO A 203 -3.70 9.50 -6.33
C PRO A 203 -3.11 10.43 -5.28
N ARG A 204 -2.18 11.31 -5.69
CA ARG A 204 -1.43 12.21 -4.80
C ARG A 204 -2.33 13.04 -3.87
N PHE A 205 -3.54 13.38 -4.32
CA PHE A 205 -4.54 14.06 -3.51
C PHE A 205 -4.82 13.32 -2.20
N PHE A 206 -5.10 12.00 -2.26
CA PHE A 206 -5.39 11.19 -1.08
C PHE A 206 -4.17 11.02 -0.16
N GLN A 207 -2.97 10.97 -0.73
CA GLN A 207 -1.72 10.90 0.03
C GLN A 207 -1.52 12.17 0.88
N VAL A 208 -1.84 13.35 0.33
CA VAL A 208 -1.68 14.63 1.02
C VAL A 208 -2.69 14.81 2.15
N ILE A 209 -3.94 14.38 1.97
CA ILE A 209 -4.99 14.53 2.98
C ILE A 209 -4.97 13.44 4.06
N GLN A 210 -4.32 12.31 3.79
CA GLN A 210 -4.25 11.16 4.70
C GLN A 210 -3.91 11.51 6.15
N PRO A 211 -2.86 12.29 6.46
CA PRO A 211 -2.45 12.57 7.84
C PRO A 211 -3.45 13.45 8.61
N TYR A 212 -4.38 14.11 7.92
CA TYR A 212 -5.40 14.98 8.53
C TYR A 212 -6.70 14.26 8.84
N LEU A 213 -6.79 12.99 8.54
CA LEU A 213 -8.02 12.21 8.68
C LEU A 213 -7.90 11.15 9.80
N PRO A 214 -8.84 11.13 10.76
CA PRO A 214 -8.75 10.24 11.92
C PRO A 214 -8.85 8.76 11.56
N MET A 215 -9.51 8.38 10.46
CA MET A 215 -9.63 6.98 10.04
C MET A 215 -8.28 6.37 9.67
N THR A 216 -7.33 7.15 9.18
CA THR A 216 -5.96 6.71 8.91
C THR A 216 -5.31 6.09 10.15
N TYR A 217 -5.46 6.77 11.29
CA TYR A 217 -4.88 6.31 12.56
C TYR A 217 -5.69 5.18 13.19
N SER A 218 -7.02 5.16 12.99
CA SER A 218 -7.86 4.06 13.41
C SER A 218 -7.49 2.76 12.68
N VAL A 219 -7.41 2.80 11.35
CA VAL A 219 -7.06 1.63 10.51
C VAL A 219 -5.64 1.15 10.81
N SER A 220 -4.67 2.06 10.85
CA SER A 220 -3.27 1.73 11.14
C SER A 220 -3.09 1.16 12.55
N GLY A 221 -3.74 1.76 13.56
CA GLY A 221 -3.67 1.29 14.94
C GLY A 221 -4.32 -0.08 15.12
N LEU A 222 -5.48 -0.30 14.51
CA LEU A 222 -6.15 -1.60 14.57
C LEU A 222 -5.37 -2.69 13.84
N ARG A 223 -4.66 -2.37 12.73
CA ARG A 223 -3.75 -3.35 12.11
C ARG A 223 -2.68 -3.81 13.09
N GLN A 224 -2.05 -2.87 13.79
CA GLN A 224 -0.99 -3.19 14.76
C GLN A 224 -1.48 -4.01 15.94
N THR A 225 -2.73 -3.81 16.38
CA THR A 225 -3.26 -4.54 17.54
C THR A 225 -3.94 -5.85 17.19
N ILE A 226 -4.43 -6.01 15.95
CA ILE A 226 -5.10 -7.23 15.50
C ILE A 226 -4.09 -8.26 14.97
N SER A 227 -3.17 -7.85 14.08
CA SER A 227 -2.35 -8.79 13.31
C SER A 227 -0.86 -8.52 13.33
N MET A 228 -0.41 -7.33 13.75
CA MET A 228 1.00 -6.94 13.69
C MET A 228 1.63 -6.92 15.09
N VAL A 229 2.96 -7.03 15.15
CA VAL A 229 3.74 -6.95 16.40
C VAL A 229 4.13 -5.51 16.75
N GLY A 230 3.56 -4.51 16.06
CA GLY A 230 3.94 -3.12 16.18
C GLY A 230 3.39 -2.40 17.42
N ASN A 231 3.90 -1.19 17.68
CA ASN A 231 3.45 -0.32 18.75
C ASN A 231 2.42 0.70 18.24
N SER A 232 1.22 0.69 18.80
CA SER A 232 0.11 1.59 18.44
C SER A 232 0.08 2.92 19.19
N SER A 233 1.11 3.27 19.97
CA SER A 233 1.14 4.48 20.81
C SER A 233 0.95 5.76 20.01
N HIS A 234 1.57 5.87 18.85
CA HIS A 234 1.42 7.04 17.98
C HIS A 234 -0.03 7.23 17.51
N GLN A 235 -0.69 6.15 17.10
CA GLN A 235 -2.07 6.16 16.64
C GLN A 235 -3.05 6.51 17.76
N VAL A 236 -2.83 5.99 18.95
CA VAL A 236 -3.60 6.34 20.16
C VAL A 236 -3.45 7.83 20.46
N TRP A 237 -2.24 8.36 20.38
CA TRP A 237 -1.97 9.78 20.66
C TRP A 237 -2.68 10.69 19.62
N MET A 238 -2.57 10.36 18.35
CA MET A 238 -3.22 11.12 17.27
C MET A 238 -4.74 11.07 17.36
N LEU A 239 -5.32 9.89 17.60
CA LEU A 239 -6.78 9.76 17.80
C LEU A 239 -7.26 10.55 19.01
N SER A 240 -6.49 10.55 20.11
CA SER A 240 -6.81 11.35 21.29
C SER A 240 -6.75 12.85 21.00
N LEU A 241 -5.78 13.29 20.22
CA LEU A 241 -5.68 14.69 19.78
C LEU A 241 -6.88 15.10 18.94
N PHE A 242 -7.29 14.25 17.97
CA PHE A 242 -8.50 14.48 17.18
C PHE A 242 -9.76 14.52 18.06
N LEU A 243 -9.89 13.59 19.01
CA LEU A 243 -11.03 13.56 19.92
C LEU A 243 -11.15 14.87 20.69
N VAL A 244 -10.07 15.32 21.32
CA VAL A 244 -10.06 16.58 22.09
C VAL A 244 -10.32 17.78 21.17
N GLY A 245 -9.71 17.80 19.98
CA GLY A 245 -9.93 18.85 18.98
C GLY A 245 -11.38 18.95 18.54
N PHE A 246 -12.02 17.83 18.19
CA PHE A 246 -13.44 17.82 17.76
C PHE A 246 -14.41 18.12 18.90
N MET A 247 -14.12 17.67 20.10
CA MET A 247 -14.90 18.08 21.29
C MET A 247 -14.77 19.58 21.55
N GLY A 248 -13.58 20.15 21.45
CA GLY A 248 -13.35 21.59 21.55
C GLY A 248 -14.08 22.38 20.48
N LEU A 249 -14.01 21.94 19.22
CA LEU A 249 -14.76 22.55 18.11
C LEU A 249 -16.28 22.48 18.35
N GLY A 250 -16.80 21.36 18.83
CA GLY A 250 -18.21 21.23 19.18
C GLY A 250 -18.65 22.25 20.24
N LEU A 251 -17.82 22.52 21.24
CA LEU A 251 -18.09 23.54 22.25
C LEU A 251 -18.05 24.98 21.70
N LEU A 252 -17.16 25.26 20.74
CA LEU A 252 -17.04 26.59 20.14
C LEU A 252 -18.19 26.90 19.19
N ILE A 253 -18.68 25.87 18.48
CA ILE A 253 -19.73 26.00 17.47
C ILE A 253 -21.13 26.06 18.10
N TYR A 254 -21.26 25.65 19.37
CA TYR A 254 -22.53 25.76 20.09
C TYR A 254 -22.98 27.22 20.14
N ASN A 255 -24.01 27.52 19.40
CA ASN A 255 -24.69 28.80 19.44
C ASN A 255 -26.00 28.60 20.20
N GLN A 256 -26.17 29.33 21.31
CA GLN A 256 -27.44 29.34 22.02
C GLN A 256 -28.46 29.96 21.03
N LYS A 257 -29.43 29.15 20.56
CA LYS A 257 -30.56 29.72 19.84
C LYS A 257 -31.32 30.51 20.88
N ASP A 258 -31.24 31.82 20.76
CA ASP A 258 -32.18 32.70 21.44
C ASP A 258 -33.57 32.32 20.89
N GLU A 259 -34.50 31.97 21.82
CA GLU A 259 -35.90 31.72 21.54
C GLU A 259 -36.59 32.96 20.97
#